data_b320b728300f5ed7183d14c9a0d0d14b
#
_entry.id   b320b728300f5ed7183d14c9a0d0d14b
#
_cell.length_a   1.000
_cell.length_b   1.000
_cell.length_c   1.000
_cell.angle_alpha   90.00
_cell.angle_beta   90.00
_cell.angle_gamma   90.00
#
_symmetry.space_group_name_H-M   'P 1'
#
loop_
_entity.id
_entity.type
_entity.pdbx_description
1 polymer ?
#
loop_
_entity_poly.entity_id
_entity_poly.type
_entity_poly.pdbx_seq_one_letter_code
_entity_poly.pdbx_strand_id
1 'polypeptide(L)'
;MLTRFAFFDFDDTLIHGDSGGKLLKYYLKKHPLSVFKLLKVVYHYALYLLKIEPLNKAKSAWLYPLDKMSDQEIEKFYQEVLEPCYYLNVIEELKKKKAEGYTIYICSASVEAYLRFCKLPVDEILGTKTDIKDGKYTSQMIGKNCKNEEKVKRIQEVIKNHNLEIDYDLSYAYSDSLHDIPMLKMVKNRIKIDTKDGHMSSFEIE
;
A
#
# COMPACT_ATOMS: atom_id res chain seq x y z
N MET A 1 -21.57 8.79 -13.31
CA MET A 1 -22.53 8.49 -12.23
C MET A 1 -21.83 8.73 -10.91
N LEU A 2 -22.42 9.52 -10.01
CA LEU A 2 -21.87 9.73 -8.65
C LEU A 2 -21.81 8.41 -7.92
N THR A 3 -20.63 8.09 -7.39
CA THR A 3 -20.33 6.82 -6.74
C THR A 3 -19.71 7.09 -5.37
N ARG A 4 -20.19 6.36 -4.36
CA ARG A 4 -19.66 6.43 -2.99
C ARG A 4 -18.42 5.58 -2.90
N PHE A 5 -17.30 6.18 -2.57
CA PHE A 5 -16.03 5.50 -2.40
C PHE A 5 -15.61 5.42 -0.93
N ALA A 6 -14.85 4.38 -0.61
CA ALA A 6 -14.06 4.33 0.60
C ALA A 6 -12.61 3.96 0.22
N PHE A 7 -11.71 4.92 0.36
CA PHE A 7 -10.28 4.79 0.08
C PHE A 7 -9.54 4.41 1.35
N PHE A 8 -8.76 3.35 1.32
CA PHE A 8 -7.95 2.92 2.44
C PHE A 8 -6.46 2.93 2.07
N ASP A 9 -5.62 3.49 2.92
CA ASP A 9 -4.21 3.14 2.92
C ASP A 9 -4.02 1.73 3.47
N PHE A 10 -2.82 1.16 3.38
CA PHE A 10 -2.54 -0.21 3.77
C PHE A 10 -1.68 -0.31 5.03
N ASP A 11 -0.42 0.17 4.96
CA ASP A 11 0.53 0.11 6.08
C ASP A 11 0.07 1.05 7.20
N ASP A 12 0.12 0.60 8.45
CA ASP A 12 -0.37 1.33 9.63
C ASP A 12 -1.82 1.83 9.54
N THR A 13 -2.57 1.39 8.52
CA THR A 13 -4.00 1.69 8.31
C THR A 13 -4.86 0.43 8.32
N LEU A 14 -4.66 -0.51 7.39
CA LEU A 14 -5.32 -1.82 7.39
C LEU A 14 -4.54 -2.83 8.21
N ILE A 15 -3.21 -2.75 8.21
CA ILE A 15 -2.32 -3.61 8.98
C ILE A 15 -1.47 -2.78 9.95
N HIS A 16 -1.13 -3.39 11.08
CA HIS A 16 -0.14 -2.84 11.99
C HIS A 16 1.28 -2.93 11.39
N GLY A 17 1.95 -1.79 11.22
CA GLY A 17 3.34 -1.65 10.80
C GLY A 17 3.57 -1.76 9.28
N ASP A 18 4.82 -1.56 8.87
CA ASP A 18 5.27 -1.48 7.47
C ASP A 18 5.41 -2.87 6.84
N SER A 19 4.69 -3.12 5.75
CA SER A 19 4.69 -4.39 5.02
C SER A 19 6.02 -4.68 4.30
N GLY A 20 6.72 -3.64 3.84
CA GLY A 20 8.03 -3.78 3.19
C GLY A 20 9.10 -4.28 4.16
N GLY A 21 9.12 -3.75 5.38
CA GLY A 21 9.99 -4.23 6.46
C GLY A 21 9.66 -5.65 6.90
N LYS A 22 8.36 -5.99 6.96
CA LYS A 22 7.91 -7.36 7.25
C LYS A 22 8.36 -8.34 6.15
N LEU A 23 8.29 -7.95 4.87
CA LEU A 23 8.78 -8.75 3.74
C LEU A 23 10.27 -9.06 3.89
N LEU A 24 11.06 -8.01 4.16
CA LEU A 24 12.49 -8.16 4.36
C LEU A 24 12.81 -9.09 5.54
N LYS A 25 12.15 -8.90 6.67
CA LYS A 25 12.33 -9.74 7.88
C LYS A 25 11.95 -11.20 7.61
N TYR A 26 10.82 -11.43 6.93
CA TYR A 26 10.36 -12.77 6.55
C TYR A 26 11.38 -13.47 5.65
N TYR A 27 11.88 -12.78 4.65
CA TYR A 27 12.86 -13.31 3.71
C TYR A 27 14.21 -13.62 4.41
N LEU A 28 14.72 -12.71 5.23
CA LEU A 28 15.98 -12.91 5.96
C LEU A 28 15.92 -14.05 6.97
N LYS A 29 14.76 -14.31 7.58
CA LYS A 29 14.57 -15.46 8.47
C LYS A 29 14.77 -16.78 7.73
N LYS A 30 14.37 -16.87 6.46
CA LYS A 30 14.53 -18.06 5.61
C LYS A 30 15.92 -18.11 4.94
N HIS A 31 16.51 -16.96 4.67
CA HIS A 31 17.76 -16.81 3.92
C HIS A 31 18.76 -15.91 4.67
N PRO A 32 19.30 -16.34 5.83
CA PRO A 32 20.11 -15.48 6.70
C PRO A 32 21.36 -14.89 6.02
N LEU A 33 21.99 -15.63 5.10
CA LEU A 33 23.14 -15.11 4.33
C LEU A 33 22.79 -13.94 3.42
N SER A 34 21.51 -13.72 3.13
CA SER A 34 21.05 -12.56 2.34
C SER A 34 21.19 -11.23 3.08
N VAL A 35 21.53 -11.25 4.38
CA VAL A 35 21.85 -10.05 5.18
C VAL A 35 22.95 -9.20 4.52
N PHE A 36 23.92 -9.82 3.86
CA PHE A 36 24.96 -9.08 3.14
C PHE A 36 24.43 -8.19 2.00
N LYS A 37 23.24 -8.49 1.46
CA LYS A 37 22.58 -7.62 0.47
C LYS A 37 22.10 -6.30 1.06
N LEU A 38 21.93 -6.21 2.38
CA LEU A 38 21.60 -4.97 3.05
C LEU A 38 22.67 -3.89 2.86
N LEU A 39 23.94 -4.27 2.64
CA LEU A 39 24.99 -3.33 2.28
C LEU A 39 24.64 -2.56 0.99
N LYS A 40 24.08 -3.27 -0.01
CA LYS A 40 23.58 -2.64 -1.24
C LYS A 40 22.40 -1.72 -0.98
N VAL A 41 21.48 -2.12 -0.10
CA VAL A 41 20.33 -1.30 0.31
C VAL A 41 20.81 -0.01 0.95
N VAL A 42 21.71 -0.11 1.94
CA VAL A 42 22.29 1.05 2.64
C VAL A 42 23.01 1.97 1.64
N TYR A 43 23.78 1.41 0.72
CA TYR A 43 24.47 2.18 -0.33
C TYR A 43 23.49 3.00 -1.18
N HIS A 44 22.47 2.38 -1.76
CA HIS A 44 21.49 3.11 -2.59
C HIS A 44 20.66 4.11 -1.76
N TYR A 45 20.37 3.79 -0.51
CA TYR A 45 19.66 4.71 0.37
C TYR A 45 20.52 5.94 0.73
N ALA A 46 21.82 5.74 0.98
CA ALA A 46 22.76 6.85 1.19
C ALA A 46 22.86 7.75 -0.04
N LEU A 47 22.96 7.17 -1.25
CA LEU A 47 22.95 7.93 -2.51
C LEU A 47 21.64 8.71 -2.73
N TYR A 48 20.51 8.14 -2.33
CA TYR A 48 19.22 8.84 -2.35
C TYR A 48 19.21 10.02 -1.39
N LEU A 49 19.70 9.87 -0.15
CA LEU A 49 19.78 10.96 0.82
C LEU A 49 20.70 12.10 0.34
N LEU A 50 21.78 11.75 -0.36
CA LEU A 50 22.68 12.71 -1.00
C LEU A 50 22.12 13.31 -2.29
N LYS A 51 20.89 12.96 -2.69
CA LYS A 51 20.21 13.39 -3.93
C LYS A 51 20.97 13.00 -5.22
N ILE A 52 21.84 11.97 -5.16
CA ILE A 52 22.59 11.44 -6.31
C ILE A 52 21.73 10.45 -7.10
N GLU A 53 20.90 9.67 -6.41
CA GLU A 53 20.00 8.69 -7.03
C GLU A 53 18.53 8.95 -6.67
N PRO A 54 17.59 8.59 -7.56
CA PRO A 54 16.16 8.69 -7.27
C PRO A 54 15.72 7.62 -6.25
N LEU A 55 14.64 7.92 -5.51
CA LEU A 55 14.03 7.00 -4.54
C LEU A 55 13.76 5.60 -5.13
N ASN A 56 13.39 5.52 -6.40
CA ASN A 56 13.09 4.25 -7.06
C ASN A 56 14.25 3.24 -6.97
N LYS A 57 15.49 3.68 -7.09
CA LYS A 57 16.66 2.80 -6.96
C LYS A 57 16.84 2.28 -5.53
N ALA A 58 16.71 3.17 -4.55
CA ALA A 58 16.79 2.79 -3.13
C ALA A 58 15.67 1.82 -2.77
N LYS A 59 14.43 2.11 -3.20
CA LYS A 59 13.28 1.24 -2.95
C LYS A 59 13.39 -0.10 -3.70
N SER A 60 13.87 -0.11 -4.95
CA SER A 60 14.14 -1.35 -5.68
C SER A 60 15.20 -2.21 -4.97
N ALA A 61 16.26 -1.58 -4.44
CA ALA A 61 17.25 -2.29 -3.63
C ALA A 61 16.64 -2.89 -2.35
N TRP A 62 15.72 -2.17 -1.68
CA TRP A 62 15.00 -2.66 -0.51
C TRP A 62 14.11 -3.87 -0.83
N LEU A 63 13.48 -3.87 -1.99
CA LEU A 63 12.56 -4.91 -2.45
C LEU A 63 13.26 -6.15 -3.03
N TYR A 64 14.59 -6.28 -2.90
CA TYR A 64 15.36 -7.40 -3.45
C TYR A 64 14.83 -8.81 -3.10
N PRO A 65 14.09 -9.05 -2.01
CA PRO A 65 13.46 -10.35 -1.78
C PRO A 65 12.57 -10.81 -2.92
N LEU A 66 11.84 -9.89 -3.58
CA LEU A 66 10.94 -10.22 -4.69
C LEU A 66 11.65 -10.91 -5.86
N ASP A 67 12.93 -10.56 -6.14
CA ASP A 67 13.72 -11.19 -7.21
C ASP A 67 13.98 -12.69 -6.98
N LYS A 68 13.76 -13.18 -5.77
CA LYS A 68 14.12 -14.53 -5.34
C LYS A 68 12.93 -15.34 -4.84
N MET A 69 11.78 -14.69 -4.64
CA MET A 69 10.56 -15.33 -4.17
C MET A 69 9.69 -15.74 -5.37
N SER A 70 9.17 -16.95 -5.31
CA SER A 70 8.08 -17.39 -6.19
C SER A 70 6.76 -16.74 -5.79
N ASP A 71 5.78 -16.76 -6.68
CA ASP A 71 4.43 -16.28 -6.39
C ASP A 71 3.82 -16.96 -5.17
N GLN A 72 4.02 -18.27 -5.03
CA GLN A 72 3.57 -19.03 -3.86
C GLN A 72 4.22 -18.57 -2.55
N GLU A 73 5.50 -18.19 -2.58
CA GLU A 73 6.18 -17.66 -1.40
C GLU A 73 5.72 -16.25 -1.06
N ILE A 74 5.39 -15.44 -2.06
CA ILE A 74 4.81 -14.10 -1.85
C ILE A 74 3.39 -14.23 -1.30
N GLU A 75 2.58 -15.15 -1.82
CA GLU A 75 1.24 -15.44 -1.28
C GLU A 75 1.32 -15.91 0.18
N LYS A 76 2.21 -16.86 0.49
CA LYS A 76 2.45 -17.30 1.87
C LYS A 76 2.89 -16.16 2.79
N PHE A 77 3.77 -15.29 2.30
CA PHE A 77 4.15 -14.09 3.05
C PHE A 77 2.92 -13.24 3.39
N TYR A 78 2.04 -13.02 2.41
CA TYR A 78 0.81 -12.25 2.65
C TYR A 78 -0.06 -12.91 3.72
N GLN A 79 -0.36 -14.20 3.55
CA GLN A 79 -1.26 -14.96 4.43
C GLN A 79 -0.68 -15.18 5.84
N GLU A 80 0.62 -15.51 5.93
CA GLU A 80 1.25 -15.87 7.21
C GLU A 80 1.77 -14.66 8.00
N VAL A 81 2.01 -13.51 7.33
CA VAL A 81 2.66 -12.35 7.95
C VAL A 81 1.80 -11.09 7.89
N LEU A 82 1.14 -10.80 6.77
CA LEU A 82 0.37 -9.56 6.63
C LEU A 82 -1.05 -9.72 7.16
N GLU A 83 -1.78 -10.78 6.81
CA GLU A 83 -3.15 -11.00 7.29
C GLU A 83 -3.26 -11.04 8.83
N PRO A 84 -2.33 -11.70 9.57
CA PRO A 84 -2.36 -11.67 11.04
C PRO A 84 -2.13 -10.28 11.66
N CYS A 85 -1.66 -9.32 10.86
CA CYS A 85 -1.43 -7.94 11.31
C CYS A 85 -2.62 -7.02 11.06
N TYR A 86 -3.75 -7.49 10.54
CA TYR A 86 -4.92 -6.66 10.31
C TYR A 86 -5.46 -6.05 11.60
N TYR A 87 -5.78 -4.75 11.56
CA TYR A 87 -6.62 -4.12 12.57
C TYR A 87 -8.06 -4.58 12.38
N LEU A 88 -8.54 -5.48 13.24
CA LEU A 88 -9.85 -6.12 13.07
C LEU A 88 -11.00 -5.12 12.99
N ASN A 89 -10.98 -4.07 13.78
CA ASN A 89 -11.98 -3.00 13.75
C ASN A 89 -11.99 -2.24 12.42
N VAL A 90 -10.82 -1.99 11.80
CA VAL A 90 -10.74 -1.32 10.48
C VAL A 90 -11.20 -2.27 9.38
N ILE A 91 -10.87 -3.56 9.47
CA ILE A 91 -11.37 -4.58 8.53
C ILE A 91 -12.91 -4.73 8.62
N GLU A 92 -13.47 -4.67 9.82
CA GLU A 92 -14.93 -4.68 10.02
C GLU A 92 -15.58 -3.45 9.39
N GLU A 93 -14.99 -2.26 9.57
CA GLU A 93 -15.47 -1.04 8.92
C GLU A 93 -15.39 -1.13 7.40
N LEU A 94 -14.30 -1.66 6.83
CA LEU A 94 -14.17 -1.89 5.39
C LEU A 94 -15.29 -2.80 4.88
N LYS A 95 -15.53 -3.94 5.54
CA LYS A 95 -16.61 -4.89 5.18
C LYS A 95 -17.99 -4.24 5.30
N LYS A 96 -18.20 -3.44 6.33
CA LYS A 96 -19.45 -2.67 6.51
C LYS A 96 -19.65 -1.68 5.37
N LYS A 97 -18.62 -0.89 5.01
CA LYS A 97 -18.70 0.03 3.85
C LYS A 97 -19.02 -0.73 2.56
N LYS A 98 -18.41 -1.89 2.35
CA LYS A 98 -18.74 -2.75 1.20
C LYS A 98 -20.20 -3.18 1.19
N ALA A 99 -20.72 -3.64 2.34
CA ALA A 99 -22.13 -4.05 2.49
C ALA A 99 -23.10 -2.86 2.31
N GLU A 100 -22.70 -1.65 2.66
CA GLU A 100 -23.45 -0.41 2.44
C GLU A 100 -23.40 0.05 0.96
N GLY A 101 -22.71 -0.67 0.07
CA GLY A 101 -22.62 -0.40 -1.37
C GLY A 101 -21.56 0.63 -1.76
N TYR A 102 -20.53 0.83 -0.94
CA TYR A 102 -19.37 1.64 -1.32
C TYR A 102 -18.44 0.88 -2.27
N THR A 103 -17.84 1.61 -3.17
CA THR A 103 -16.70 1.11 -3.97
C THR A 103 -15.43 1.26 -3.13
N ILE A 104 -14.75 0.14 -2.86
CA ILE A 104 -13.61 0.08 -1.93
C ILE A 104 -12.31 0.03 -2.71
N TYR A 105 -11.42 1.00 -2.49
CA TYR A 105 -10.07 1.01 -3.06
C TYR A 105 -9.03 0.96 -1.96
N ILE A 106 -8.03 0.10 -2.12
CA ILE A 106 -6.78 0.15 -1.35
C ILE A 106 -5.77 0.95 -2.16
N CYS A 107 -5.20 2.01 -1.57
CA CYS A 107 -4.27 2.92 -2.23
C CYS A 107 -3.00 3.03 -1.38
N SER A 108 -1.91 2.37 -1.77
CA SER A 108 -0.73 2.22 -0.91
C SER A 108 0.60 2.44 -1.61
N ALA A 109 1.58 2.96 -0.86
CA ALA A 109 2.98 2.94 -1.27
C ALA A 109 3.57 1.52 -1.31
N SER A 110 2.92 0.54 -0.71
CA SER A 110 3.28 -0.87 -0.77
C SER A 110 3.15 -1.44 -2.18
N VAL A 111 3.87 -2.53 -2.48
CA VAL A 111 3.94 -3.03 -3.86
C VAL A 111 2.79 -3.97 -4.20
N GLU A 112 2.24 -3.82 -5.41
CA GLU A 112 1.17 -4.67 -5.93
C GLU A 112 1.57 -6.16 -5.96
N ALA A 113 2.87 -6.46 -6.04
CA ALA A 113 3.39 -7.83 -6.04
C ALA A 113 2.86 -8.71 -4.91
N TYR A 114 2.68 -8.17 -3.71
CA TYR A 114 2.05 -8.89 -2.61
C TYR A 114 0.65 -8.41 -2.27
N LEU A 115 0.30 -7.15 -2.53
CA LEU A 115 -1.06 -6.65 -2.26
C LEU A 115 -2.13 -7.39 -3.07
N ARG A 116 -1.81 -7.91 -4.26
CA ARG A 116 -2.72 -8.69 -5.11
C ARG A 116 -3.26 -9.97 -4.44
N PHE A 117 -2.62 -10.44 -3.38
CA PHE A 117 -3.08 -11.58 -2.59
C PHE A 117 -4.07 -11.20 -1.49
N CYS A 118 -4.43 -9.92 -1.37
CA CYS A 118 -5.46 -9.44 -0.47
C CYS A 118 -6.82 -10.09 -0.83
N LYS A 119 -7.44 -10.74 0.15
CA LYS A 119 -8.75 -11.40 0.01
C LYS A 119 -9.91 -10.57 0.59
N LEU A 120 -9.65 -9.34 0.99
CA LEU A 120 -10.69 -8.44 1.45
C LEU A 120 -11.63 -8.08 0.28
N PRO A 121 -12.90 -7.75 0.54
CA PRO A 121 -13.87 -7.40 -0.49
C PRO A 121 -13.63 -6.00 -1.07
N VAL A 122 -12.53 -5.84 -1.78
CA VAL A 122 -12.12 -4.58 -2.42
C VAL A 122 -12.37 -4.62 -3.93
N ASP A 123 -12.63 -3.47 -4.52
CA ASP A 123 -12.88 -3.36 -5.96
C ASP A 123 -11.59 -3.06 -6.73
N GLU A 124 -10.62 -2.37 -6.10
CA GLU A 124 -9.36 -2.02 -6.75
C GLU A 124 -8.22 -1.95 -5.73
N ILE A 125 -7.02 -2.32 -6.18
CA ILE A 125 -5.78 -2.21 -5.40
C ILE A 125 -4.77 -1.40 -6.21
N LEU A 126 -4.45 -0.22 -5.71
CA LEU A 126 -3.53 0.74 -6.32
C LEU A 126 -2.25 0.78 -5.47
N GLY A 127 -1.30 -0.07 -5.82
CA GLY A 127 0.00 -0.16 -5.15
C GLY A 127 1.15 0.41 -5.98
N THR A 128 2.34 0.39 -5.43
CA THR A 128 3.55 0.65 -6.21
C THR A 128 3.81 -0.51 -7.17
N LYS A 129 3.96 -0.20 -8.46
CA LYS A 129 4.21 -1.21 -9.49
C LYS A 129 5.67 -1.61 -9.52
N THR A 130 5.91 -2.90 -9.73
CA THR A 130 7.24 -3.44 -10.03
C THR A 130 7.19 -4.24 -11.34
N ASP A 131 8.36 -4.36 -11.98
CA ASP A 131 8.50 -5.04 -13.27
C ASP A 131 8.19 -6.54 -13.15
N ILE A 132 7.72 -7.11 -14.25
CA ILE A 132 7.42 -8.54 -14.37
C ILE A 132 8.33 -9.12 -15.47
N LYS A 133 9.17 -10.08 -15.09
CA LYS A 133 10.04 -10.82 -16.03
C LYS A 133 9.71 -12.30 -15.93
N ASP A 134 9.48 -12.92 -17.08
CA ASP A 134 9.15 -14.35 -17.19
C ASP A 134 7.98 -14.75 -16.26
N GLY A 135 6.96 -13.88 -16.17
CA GLY A 135 5.79 -14.08 -15.34
C GLY A 135 6.00 -13.89 -13.83
N LYS A 136 7.19 -13.42 -13.38
CA LYS A 136 7.51 -13.19 -11.97
C LYS A 136 7.73 -11.71 -11.69
N TYR A 137 7.22 -11.25 -10.56
CA TYR A 137 7.52 -9.91 -10.07
C TYR A 137 9.00 -9.77 -9.71
N THR A 138 9.56 -8.62 -10.03
CA THR A 138 10.94 -8.27 -9.68
C THR A 138 10.97 -7.14 -8.66
N SER A 139 12.13 -6.86 -8.11
CA SER A 139 12.33 -5.70 -7.22
C SER A 139 12.33 -4.36 -7.96
N GLN A 140 12.43 -4.38 -9.30
CA GLN A 140 12.57 -3.17 -10.10
C GLN A 140 11.26 -2.39 -10.15
N MET A 141 11.23 -1.20 -9.53
CA MET A 141 10.06 -0.32 -9.58
C MET A 141 9.81 0.21 -11.00
N ILE A 142 8.53 0.24 -11.38
CA ILE A 142 8.04 0.89 -12.60
C ILE A 142 7.27 2.16 -12.24
N GLY A 143 7.61 3.26 -12.89
CA GLY A 143 6.94 4.54 -12.66
C GLY A 143 7.26 5.13 -11.27
N LYS A 144 6.31 5.85 -10.70
CA LYS A 144 6.47 6.50 -9.40
C LYS A 144 5.98 5.63 -8.25
N ASN A 145 6.54 5.87 -7.05
CA ASN A 145 6.00 5.30 -5.81
C ASN A 145 4.57 5.80 -5.58
N CYS A 146 3.63 4.91 -5.27
CA CYS A 146 2.22 5.25 -5.02
C CYS A 146 2.05 5.93 -3.66
N LYS A 147 2.53 7.17 -3.55
CA LYS A 147 2.54 7.99 -2.33
C LYS A 147 2.17 9.44 -2.66
N ASN A 148 1.62 10.16 -1.71
CA ASN A 148 1.20 11.56 -1.87
C ASN A 148 0.29 11.76 -3.12
N GLU A 149 0.59 12.70 -3.98
CA GLU A 149 -0.16 13.04 -5.21
C GLU A 149 -0.24 11.87 -6.21
N GLU A 150 0.71 10.94 -6.16
CA GLU A 150 0.64 9.77 -7.06
C GLU A 150 -0.53 8.84 -6.71
N LYS A 151 -0.95 8.74 -5.42
CA LYS A 151 -2.18 8.05 -5.03
C LYS A 151 -3.39 8.68 -5.72
N VAL A 152 -3.52 10.00 -5.62
CA VAL A 152 -4.62 10.78 -6.23
C VAL A 152 -4.67 10.56 -7.73
N LYS A 153 -3.52 10.67 -8.40
CA LYS A 153 -3.42 10.47 -9.84
C LYS A 153 -3.94 9.09 -10.25
N ARG A 154 -3.52 8.03 -9.58
CA ARG A 154 -3.94 6.65 -9.89
C ARG A 154 -5.42 6.42 -9.62
N ILE A 155 -5.94 6.94 -8.50
CA ILE A 155 -7.37 6.89 -8.20
C ILE A 155 -8.16 7.56 -9.31
N GLN A 156 -7.77 8.78 -9.72
CA GLN A 156 -8.45 9.52 -10.77
C GLN A 156 -8.39 8.82 -12.13
N GLU A 157 -7.25 8.21 -12.47
CA GLU A 157 -7.10 7.42 -13.71
C GLU A 157 -8.09 6.24 -13.75
N VAL A 158 -8.20 5.47 -12.68
CA VAL A 158 -9.12 4.32 -12.62
C VAL A 158 -10.57 4.77 -12.62
N ILE A 159 -10.93 5.78 -11.83
CA ILE A 159 -12.29 6.34 -11.79
C ILE A 159 -12.71 6.85 -13.17
N LYS A 160 -11.83 7.57 -13.86
CA LYS A 160 -12.07 8.06 -15.23
C LYS A 160 -12.25 6.91 -16.22
N ASN A 161 -11.42 5.87 -16.16
CA ASN A 161 -11.50 4.72 -17.06
C ASN A 161 -12.82 3.96 -16.91
N HIS A 162 -13.41 3.97 -15.72
CA HIS A 162 -14.70 3.34 -15.45
C HIS A 162 -15.89 4.32 -15.62
N ASN A 163 -15.67 5.56 -16.09
CA ASN A 163 -16.70 6.61 -16.22
C ASN A 163 -17.46 6.87 -14.90
N LEU A 164 -16.74 6.78 -13.77
CA LEU A 164 -17.26 7.05 -12.44
C LEU A 164 -16.92 8.48 -12.02
N GLU A 165 -17.63 8.97 -10.98
CA GLU A 165 -17.40 10.28 -10.37
C GLU A 165 -17.55 10.14 -8.85
N ILE A 166 -16.67 10.79 -8.08
CA ILE A 166 -16.68 10.68 -6.61
C ILE A 166 -17.84 11.50 -6.06
N ASP A 167 -18.70 10.87 -5.27
CA ASP A 167 -19.60 11.57 -4.36
C ASP A 167 -18.79 12.09 -3.17
N TYR A 168 -18.40 13.36 -3.24
CA TYR A 168 -17.55 14.00 -2.24
C TYR A 168 -18.12 13.92 -0.82
N ASP A 169 -19.42 14.20 -0.69
CA ASP A 169 -20.09 14.31 0.63
C ASP A 169 -20.27 12.96 1.31
N LEU A 170 -20.50 11.90 0.54
CA LEU A 170 -20.77 10.57 1.06
C LEU A 170 -19.55 9.63 1.04
N SER A 171 -18.46 10.01 0.38
CA SER A 171 -17.25 9.16 0.32
C SER A 171 -16.37 9.32 1.56
N TYR A 172 -15.53 8.30 1.80
CA TYR A 172 -14.64 8.19 2.95
C TYR A 172 -13.20 7.95 2.51
N ALA A 173 -12.23 8.40 3.32
CA ALA A 173 -10.83 8.03 3.19
C ALA A 173 -10.21 7.79 4.57
N TYR A 174 -9.42 6.73 4.67
CA TYR A 174 -8.82 6.20 5.89
C TYR A 174 -7.31 6.17 5.76
N SER A 175 -6.59 6.78 6.69
CA SER A 175 -5.12 6.75 6.76
C SER A 175 -4.61 7.11 8.15
N ASP A 176 -3.43 6.63 8.50
CA ASP A 176 -2.64 7.05 9.67
C ASP A 176 -1.80 8.31 9.38
N SER A 177 -1.49 8.57 8.10
CA SER A 177 -0.35 9.40 7.66
C SER A 177 -0.72 10.74 7.07
N LEU A 178 0.03 11.80 7.45
CA LEU A 178 -0.02 13.11 6.80
C LEU A 178 0.39 13.06 5.31
N HIS A 179 1.11 12.03 4.88
CA HIS A 179 1.45 11.84 3.47
C HIS A 179 0.23 11.57 2.58
N ASP A 180 -0.90 11.17 3.18
CA ASP A 180 -2.14 10.87 2.47
C ASP A 180 -3.14 12.04 2.47
N ILE A 181 -2.74 13.22 2.95
CA ILE A 181 -3.55 14.43 2.86
C ILE A 181 -4.11 14.66 1.44
N PRO A 182 -3.34 14.48 0.34
CA PRO A 182 -3.92 14.60 -1.00
C PRO A 182 -5.09 13.65 -1.26
N MET A 183 -4.98 12.37 -0.85
CA MET A 183 -6.05 11.39 -0.95
C MET A 183 -7.23 11.73 -0.03
N LEU A 184 -6.95 12.11 1.22
CA LEU A 184 -7.96 12.51 2.19
C LEU A 184 -8.77 13.72 1.71
N LYS A 185 -8.15 14.67 1.00
CA LYS A 185 -8.84 15.83 0.42
C LYS A 185 -9.77 15.52 -0.75
N MET A 186 -9.73 14.31 -1.31
CA MET A 186 -10.65 13.89 -2.35
C MET A 186 -12.08 13.65 -1.85
N VAL A 187 -12.27 13.57 -0.53
CA VAL A 187 -13.54 13.25 0.13
C VAL A 187 -13.78 14.13 1.35
N LYS A 188 -15.05 14.20 1.78
CA LYS A 188 -15.43 14.95 2.98
C LYS A 188 -15.13 14.20 4.27
N ASN A 189 -15.43 12.89 4.31
CA ASN A 189 -15.30 12.10 5.53
C ASN A 189 -13.90 11.49 5.61
N ARG A 190 -13.07 12.06 6.47
CA ARG A 190 -11.66 11.74 6.63
C ARG A 190 -11.44 11.07 7.96
N ILE A 191 -10.92 9.87 7.95
CA ILE A 191 -10.75 9.05 9.14
C ILE A 191 -9.27 8.80 9.38
N LYS A 192 -8.82 9.18 10.57
CA LYS A 192 -7.48 8.89 11.09
C LYS A 192 -7.48 7.55 11.78
N ILE A 193 -6.48 6.73 11.48
CA ILE A 193 -6.22 5.46 12.16
C ILE A 193 -5.08 5.65 13.16
N ASP A 194 -5.30 5.23 14.41
CA ASP A 194 -4.22 5.14 15.40
C ASP A 194 -3.41 3.88 15.15
N THR A 195 -2.10 4.05 14.96
CA THR A 195 -1.17 2.95 14.63
C THR A 195 -0.95 1.95 15.77
N LYS A 196 -1.45 2.22 16.97
CA LYS A 196 -1.33 1.31 18.13
C LYS A 196 -2.37 0.21 18.12
N ASP A 197 -3.60 0.56 17.82
CA ASP A 197 -4.76 -0.34 17.98
C ASP A 197 -5.79 -0.25 16.84
N GLY A 198 -5.53 0.59 15.83
CA GLY A 198 -6.47 0.82 14.73
C GLY A 198 -7.68 1.67 15.11
N HIS A 199 -7.66 2.38 16.24
CA HIS A 199 -8.76 3.26 16.64
C HIS A 199 -9.02 4.33 15.57
N MET A 200 -10.30 4.54 15.24
CA MET A 200 -10.75 5.47 14.21
C MET A 200 -11.24 6.78 14.83
N SER A 201 -10.73 7.89 14.34
CA SER A 201 -11.15 9.24 14.72
C SER A 201 -11.24 10.17 13.51
N SER A 202 -11.76 11.38 13.67
CA SER A 202 -11.73 12.38 12.60
C SER A 202 -10.29 12.76 12.25
N PHE A 203 -9.96 12.83 10.94
CA PHE A 203 -8.67 13.32 10.47
C PHE A 203 -8.79 14.83 10.22
N GLU A 204 -8.37 15.63 11.19
CA GLU A 204 -8.35 17.09 11.06
C GLU A 204 -7.21 17.49 10.11
N ILE A 205 -7.54 18.28 9.08
CA ILE A 205 -6.59 18.85 8.11
C ILE A 205 -6.71 20.37 8.23
N GLU A 206 -5.69 20.99 8.75
CA GLU A 206 -5.54 22.44 8.78
C GLU A 206 -5.40 23.05 7.37
#